data_cdbcffda2806340a9268158e2428681f
#
_entry.id   cdbcffda2806340a9268158e2428681f
#
_cell.length_a   1.000
_cell.length_b   1.000
_cell.length_c   1.000
_cell.angle_alpha   90.00
_cell.angle_beta   90.00
_cell.angle_gamma   90.00
#
_symmetry.space_group_name_H-M   'P 1'
#
loop_
_entity.id
_entity.type
_entity.pdbx_description
1 polymer ?
#
loop_
_entity_poly.entity_id
_entity_poly.type
_entity_poly.pdbx_seq_one_letter_code
_entity_poly.pdbx_strand_id
1 'polypeptide(L)'
;MHPMNRREAVKTTGVLLSGILITSTGLTACKGEKRNIGAGVLSAEDQNLVEEIADTLLPTTPDSPGAKAAHVGPVINLLLTDCREPAEQKRVVDGLKQFRNTVGDHFASMSQPNRENWLRRIDAEAKASNGEHYFTLLRELSLQAYFSSEIGATKALRYIMTPGKWVGCVPLQPGQRAWA
;
A
#
# COMPACT_ATOMS: atom_id res chain seq x y z
N MET A 1 -21.15 -45.58 39.44
CA MET A 1 -20.14 -45.01 38.53
C MET A 1 -19.16 -46.11 38.20
N HIS A 2 -19.15 -46.65 36.97
CA HIS A 2 -18.18 -47.66 36.57
C HIS A 2 -16.82 -46.98 36.31
N PRO A 3 -15.73 -47.52 36.89
CA PRO A 3 -14.40 -46.96 36.62
C PRO A 3 -14.04 -47.22 35.14
N MET A 4 -13.83 -46.16 34.40
CA MET A 4 -13.45 -46.23 32.99
C MET A 4 -12.02 -46.74 32.84
N ASN A 5 -11.83 -47.83 32.09
CA ASN A 5 -10.51 -48.43 31.91
C ASN A 5 -9.72 -47.55 30.89
N ARG A 6 -8.38 -47.46 31.04
CA ARG A 6 -7.48 -46.66 30.18
C ARG A 6 -7.69 -46.92 28.69
N ARG A 7 -8.01 -48.16 28.32
CA ARG A 7 -8.27 -48.60 26.93
C ARG A 7 -9.58 -48.04 26.37
N GLU A 8 -10.58 -47.88 27.24
CA GLU A 8 -11.88 -47.29 26.85
C GLU A 8 -11.77 -45.77 26.73
N ALA A 9 -10.98 -45.13 27.63
CA ALA A 9 -10.69 -43.71 27.54
C ALA A 9 -10.02 -43.35 26.18
N VAL A 10 -9.02 -44.10 25.75
CA VAL A 10 -8.33 -43.90 24.48
C VAL A 10 -9.27 -44.11 23.30
N LYS A 11 -10.14 -45.14 23.35
CA LYS A 11 -11.15 -45.38 22.26
C LYS A 11 -12.16 -44.24 22.19
N THR A 12 -12.65 -43.78 23.33
CA THR A 12 -13.64 -42.68 23.37
C THR A 12 -13.04 -41.35 22.88
N THR A 13 -11.78 -41.07 23.23
CA THR A 13 -11.05 -39.91 22.73
C THR A 13 -10.79 -40.01 21.23
N GLY A 14 -10.46 -41.20 20.73
CA GLY A 14 -10.28 -41.44 19.27
C GLY A 14 -11.56 -41.22 18.45
N VAL A 15 -12.70 -41.65 18.98
CA VAL A 15 -14.01 -41.46 18.34
C VAL A 15 -14.43 -39.98 18.36
N LEU A 16 -14.16 -39.25 19.44
CA LEU A 16 -14.47 -37.82 19.52
C LEU A 16 -13.58 -36.99 18.58
N LEU A 17 -12.30 -37.35 18.44
CA LEU A 17 -11.39 -36.68 17.51
C LEU A 17 -11.70 -36.97 16.04
N SER A 18 -12.10 -38.20 15.71
CA SER A 18 -12.52 -38.56 14.35
C SER A 18 -13.87 -37.94 13.94
N GLY A 19 -14.77 -37.71 14.91
CA GLY A 19 -16.04 -36.99 14.66
C GLY A 19 -15.87 -35.53 14.28
N ILE A 20 -14.79 -34.89 14.74
CA ILE A 20 -14.47 -33.48 14.38
C ILE A 20 -13.88 -33.36 12.97
N LEU A 21 -13.32 -34.43 12.40
CA LEU A 21 -12.72 -34.42 11.06
C LEU A 21 -13.74 -34.60 9.90
N ILE A 22 -15.00 -34.89 10.19
CA ILE A 22 -16.02 -35.18 9.14
C ILE A 22 -16.97 -33.99 8.90
N THR A 23 -16.89 -32.91 9.67
CA THR A 23 -17.58 -31.69 9.28
C THR A 23 -16.74 -30.92 8.26
N SER A 24 -16.82 -31.35 6.99
CA SER A 24 -16.22 -30.71 5.82
C SER A 24 -16.67 -29.24 5.61
N THR A 25 -17.49 -28.71 6.49
CA THR A 25 -17.93 -27.31 6.50
C THR A 25 -16.94 -26.37 7.22
N GLY A 26 -15.98 -26.89 8.00
CA GLY A 26 -14.98 -26.04 8.68
C GLY A 26 -13.79 -25.64 7.81
N LEU A 27 -13.55 -26.27 6.66
CA LEU A 27 -12.42 -25.97 5.77
C LEU A 27 -12.72 -24.90 4.72
N THR A 28 -13.94 -24.37 4.68
CA THR A 28 -14.28 -23.25 3.80
C THR A 28 -13.92 -21.89 4.38
N ALA A 29 -13.50 -21.81 5.65
CA ALA A 29 -13.08 -20.56 6.29
C ALA A 29 -11.77 -19.99 5.73
N CYS A 30 -11.01 -20.78 4.95
CA CYS A 30 -9.80 -20.32 4.27
C CYS A 30 -9.96 -20.24 2.74
N LYS A 31 -11.19 -20.23 2.21
CA LYS A 31 -11.40 -19.61 0.90
C LYS A 31 -11.28 -18.10 1.11
N GLY A 32 -10.04 -17.62 1.21
CA GLY A 32 -9.78 -16.23 0.95
C GLY A 32 -10.45 -15.93 -0.39
N GLU A 33 -11.47 -15.08 -0.39
CA GLU A 33 -11.93 -14.48 -1.63
C GLU A 33 -10.66 -14.06 -2.34
N LYS A 34 -10.44 -14.56 -3.55
CA LYS A 34 -9.43 -14.02 -4.44
C LYS A 34 -9.89 -12.60 -4.70
N ARG A 35 -9.49 -11.68 -3.82
CA ARG A 35 -9.66 -10.25 -4.09
C ARG A 35 -8.95 -10.03 -5.40
N ASN A 36 -9.72 -9.73 -6.43
CA ASN A 36 -9.14 -9.24 -7.68
C ASN A 36 -8.37 -7.97 -7.29
N ILE A 37 -7.06 -8.06 -7.24
CA ILE A 37 -6.15 -6.93 -6.93
C ILE A 37 -6.39 -5.75 -7.90
N GLY A 38 -7.14 -5.97 -8.98
CA GLY A 38 -7.61 -4.93 -9.91
C GLY A 38 -9.00 -4.36 -9.65
N ALA A 39 -9.81 -4.96 -8.77
CA ALA A 39 -11.17 -4.50 -8.46
C ALA A 39 -11.17 -3.61 -7.21
N GLY A 40 -10.49 -2.48 -7.27
CA GLY A 40 -10.49 -1.47 -6.22
C GLY A 40 -11.36 -0.26 -6.58
N VAL A 41 -11.25 0.78 -5.79
CA VAL A 41 -12.00 2.05 -5.93
C VAL A 41 -11.55 2.82 -7.16
N LEU A 42 -10.26 2.69 -7.57
CA LEU A 42 -9.68 3.38 -8.72
C LEU A 42 -9.82 2.55 -9.99
N SER A 43 -10.29 3.17 -11.07
CA SER A 43 -10.24 2.60 -12.41
C SER A 43 -8.79 2.36 -12.88
N ALA A 44 -8.58 1.56 -13.93
CA ALA A 44 -7.24 1.39 -14.51
C ALA A 44 -6.63 2.72 -14.99
N GLU A 45 -7.44 3.60 -15.52
CA GLU A 45 -7.03 4.95 -15.96
C GLU A 45 -6.63 5.82 -14.75
N ASP A 46 -7.38 5.74 -13.64
CA ASP A 46 -7.04 6.44 -12.40
C ASP A 46 -5.73 5.91 -11.81
N GLN A 47 -5.52 4.59 -11.80
CA GLN A 47 -4.28 3.99 -11.34
C GLN A 47 -3.07 4.47 -12.14
N ASN A 48 -3.18 4.54 -13.47
CA ASN A 48 -2.14 5.08 -14.34
C ASN A 48 -1.87 6.57 -14.04
N LEU A 49 -2.91 7.38 -13.87
CA LEU A 49 -2.76 8.79 -13.51
C LEU A 49 -2.07 8.96 -12.15
N VAL A 50 -2.48 8.18 -11.15
CA VAL A 50 -1.88 8.19 -9.82
C VAL A 50 -0.41 7.79 -9.88
N GLU A 51 -0.05 6.82 -10.74
CA GLU A 51 1.34 6.40 -10.95
C GLU A 51 2.19 7.52 -11.57
N GLU A 52 1.66 8.27 -12.54
CA GLU A 52 2.33 9.45 -13.12
C GLU A 52 2.48 10.60 -12.11
N ILE A 53 1.47 10.82 -11.27
CA ILE A 53 1.55 11.78 -10.17
C ILE A 53 2.63 11.36 -9.16
N ALA A 54 2.63 10.09 -8.77
CA ALA A 54 3.63 9.54 -7.85
C ALA A 54 5.05 9.60 -8.42
N ASP A 55 5.24 9.32 -9.72
CA ASP A 55 6.53 9.44 -10.40
C ASP A 55 7.03 10.89 -10.49
N THR A 56 6.09 11.84 -10.55
CA THR A 56 6.45 13.28 -10.49
C THR A 56 6.89 13.69 -9.08
N LEU A 57 6.29 13.11 -8.03
CA LEU A 57 6.68 13.34 -6.64
C LEU A 57 8.00 12.65 -6.27
N LEU A 58 8.23 11.47 -6.81
CA LEU A 58 9.36 10.58 -6.53
C LEU A 58 10.00 10.14 -7.84
N PRO A 59 10.68 11.07 -8.54
CA PRO A 59 11.27 10.77 -9.85
C PRO A 59 12.48 9.85 -9.72
N THR A 60 12.85 9.22 -10.85
CA THR A 60 14.11 8.50 -10.96
C THR A 60 15.29 9.46 -10.80
N THR A 61 16.22 9.11 -9.93
CA THR A 61 17.48 9.81 -9.69
C THR A 61 18.64 8.87 -10.01
N PRO A 62 19.90 9.37 -10.11
CA PRO A 62 21.07 8.49 -10.31
C PRO A 62 21.20 7.40 -9.24
N ASP A 63 20.71 7.66 -8.01
CA ASP A 63 20.88 6.78 -6.86
C ASP A 63 19.68 5.88 -6.59
N SER A 64 18.51 6.18 -7.18
CA SER A 64 17.28 5.45 -6.91
C SER A 64 16.30 5.50 -8.08
N PRO A 65 15.70 4.35 -8.48
CA PRO A 65 14.57 4.34 -9.40
C PRO A 65 13.37 5.08 -8.81
N GLY A 66 12.55 5.71 -9.68
CA GLY A 66 11.35 6.44 -9.27
C GLY A 66 10.14 5.55 -8.94
N ALA A 67 9.04 6.20 -8.56
CA ALA A 67 7.80 5.53 -8.16
C ALA A 67 7.19 4.68 -9.29
N LYS A 68 7.35 5.08 -10.54
CA LYS A 68 6.88 4.32 -11.70
C LYS A 68 7.57 2.96 -11.81
N ALA A 69 8.86 2.87 -11.50
CA ALA A 69 9.60 1.60 -11.49
C ALA A 69 9.10 0.64 -10.39
N ALA A 70 8.50 1.17 -9.34
CA ALA A 70 7.92 0.40 -8.24
C ALA A 70 6.45 0.00 -8.46
N HIS A 71 5.84 0.38 -9.60
CA HIS A 71 4.43 0.11 -9.92
C HIS A 71 3.47 0.45 -8.77
N VAL A 72 3.56 1.68 -8.27
CA VAL A 72 2.83 2.10 -7.07
C VAL A 72 1.31 2.25 -7.28
N GLY A 73 0.84 2.43 -8.52
CA GLY A 73 -0.58 2.62 -8.84
C GLY A 73 -1.50 1.53 -8.26
N PRO A 74 -1.28 0.24 -8.55
CA PRO A 74 -2.05 -0.86 -7.97
C PRO A 74 -1.97 -0.94 -6.44
N VAL A 75 -0.81 -0.61 -5.85
CA VAL A 75 -0.61 -0.62 -4.39
C VAL A 75 -1.41 0.52 -3.74
N ILE A 76 -1.39 1.71 -4.33
CA ILE A 76 -2.19 2.86 -3.86
C ILE A 76 -3.68 2.53 -3.94
N ASN A 77 -4.14 1.89 -5.03
CA ASN A 77 -5.52 1.44 -5.14
C ASN A 77 -5.91 0.45 -4.03
N LEU A 78 -5.04 -0.52 -3.72
CA LEU A 78 -5.25 -1.48 -2.64
C LEU A 78 -5.31 -0.77 -1.27
N LEU A 79 -4.36 0.10 -0.96
CA LEU A 79 -4.32 0.85 0.30
C LEU A 79 -5.55 1.76 0.45
N LEU A 80 -5.97 2.41 -0.63
CA LEU A 80 -7.16 3.25 -0.63
C LEU A 80 -8.43 2.42 -0.40
N THR A 81 -8.53 1.26 -1.02
CA THR A 81 -9.71 0.38 -0.95
C THR A 81 -9.84 -0.30 0.42
N ASP A 82 -8.73 -0.84 0.94
CA ASP A 82 -8.76 -1.70 2.12
C ASP A 82 -8.47 -0.97 3.43
N CYS A 83 -7.78 0.17 3.38
CA CYS A 83 -7.26 0.84 4.56
C CYS A 83 -7.85 2.25 4.79
N ARG A 84 -8.74 2.71 3.91
CA ARG A 84 -9.32 4.05 4.03
C ARG A 84 -10.84 4.02 4.07
N GLU A 85 -11.41 4.98 4.81
CA GLU A 85 -12.85 5.10 4.95
C GLU A 85 -13.53 5.49 3.63
N PRO A 86 -14.81 5.10 3.39
CA PRO A 86 -15.52 5.41 2.15
C PRO A 86 -15.56 6.91 1.80
N ALA A 87 -15.57 7.79 2.80
CA ALA A 87 -15.53 9.24 2.60
C ALA A 87 -14.19 9.70 2.01
N GLU A 88 -13.07 9.11 2.47
CA GLU A 88 -11.74 9.39 1.96
C GLU A 88 -11.55 8.82 0.56
N GLN A 89 -12.04 7.60 0.32
CA GLN A 89 -12.05 6.97 -1.00
C GLN A 89 -12.76 7.86 -2.02
N LYS A 90 -13.99 8.30 -1.68
CA LYS A 90 -14.76 9.21 -2.52
C LYS A 90 -14.03 10.54 -2.78
N ARG A 91 -13.41 11.11 -1.75
CA ARG A 91 -12.63 12.36 -1.85
C ARG A 91 -11.50 12.23 -2.87
N VAL A 92 -10.76 11.11 -2.86
CA VAL A 92 -9.68 10.86 -3.82
C VAL A 92 -10.24 10.68 -5.23
N VAL A 93 -11.28 9.88 -5.42
CA VAL A 93 -11.90 9.66 -6.75
C VAL A 93 -12.42 10.97 -7.34
N ASP A 94 -13.16 11.76 -6.55
CA ASP A 94 -13.68 13.05 -7.01
C ASP A 94 -12.54 14.05 -7.28
N GLY A 95 -11.49 14.03 -6.46
CA GLY A 95 -10.29 14.85 -6.66
C GLY A 95 -9.52 14.49 -7.94
N LEU A 96 -9.39 13.21 -8.29
CA LEU A 96 -8.77 12.78 -9.55
C LEU A 96 -9.60 13.21 -10.76
N LYS A 97 -10.93 13.19 -10.67
CA LYS A 97 -11.81 13.74 -11.72
C LYS A 97 -11.60 15.24 -11.88
N GLN A 98 -11.53 15.97 -10.77
CA GLN A 98 -11.24 17.41 -10.80
C GLN A 98 -9.85 17.69 -11.40
N PHE A 99 -8.85 16.91 -11.05
CA PHE A 99 -7.50 17.00 -11.61
C PHE A 99 -7.52 16.87 -13.13
N ARG A 100 -8.19 15.83 -13.68
CA ARG A 100 -8.34 15.66 -15.12
C ARG A 100 -9.04 16.83 -15.80
N ASN A 101 -10.10 17.34 -15.20
CA ASN A 101 -10.83 18.49 -15.74
C ASN A 101 -9.97 19.76 -15.78
N THR A 102 -9.04 19.92 -14.84
CA THR A 102 -8.20 21.12 -14.71
C THR A 102 -6.90 21.00 -15.51
N VAL A 103 -6.24 19.85 -15.47
CA VAL A 103 -4.92 19.63 -16.08
C VAL A 103 -5.03 18.97 -17.45
N GLY A 104 -6.11 18.21 -17.68
CA GLY A 104 -6.34 17.42 -18.89
C GLY A 104 -5.68 16.06 -18.89
N ASP A 105 -6.02 15.23 -19.89
CA ASP A 105 -5.53 13.86 -20.02
C ASP A 105 -4.05 13.77 -20.45
N HIS A 106 -3.45 14.92 -20.80
CA HIS A 106 -2.08 14.97 -21.29
C HIS A 106 -1.02 15.18 -20.18
N PHE A 107 -1.40 15.05 -18.90
CA PHE A 107 -0.45 15.21 -17.79
C PHE A 107 0.80 14.32 -17.94
N ALA A 108 0.63 13.07 -18.34
CA ALA A 108 1.72 12.12 -18.54
C ALA A 108 2.69 12.52 -19.67
N SER A 109 2.20 13.24 -20.69
CA SER A 109 3.01 13.72 -21.82
C SER A 109 3.71 15.06 -21.55
N MET A 110 3.40 15.74 -20.45
CA MET A 110 4.07 16.98 -20.07
C MET A 110 5.53 16.74 -19.68
N SER A 111 6.36 17.77 -19.89
CA SER A 111 7.74 17.75 -19.36
C SER A 111 7.74 17.70 -17.82
N GLN A 112 8.77 17.08 -17.24
CA GLN A 112 8.91 16.95 -15.78
C GLN A 112 8.77 18.30 -15.03
N PRO A 113 9.40 19.43 -15.47
CA PRO A 113 9.20 20.71 -14.78
C PRO A 113 7.76 21.21 -14.80
N ASN A 114 7.02 20.95 -15.89
CA ASN A 114 5.61 21.37 -15.99
C ASN A 114 4.72 20.53 -15.05
N ARG A 115 4.95 19.22 -14.97
CA ARG A 115 4.26 18.35 -14.02
C ARG A 115 4.52 18.79 -12.57
N GLU A 116 5.77 19.07 -12.23
CA GLU A 116 6.13 19.58 -10.90
C GLU A 116 5.45 20.92 -10.58
N ASN A 117 5.40 21.86 -11.52
CA ASN A 117 4.73 23.15 -11.30
C ASN A 117 3.24 22.96 -11.02
N TRP A 118 2.57 22.06 -11.73
CA TRP A 118 1.17 21.71 -11.44
C TRP A 118 1.01 21.13 -10.05
N LEU A 119 1.84 20.14 -9.66
CA LEU A 119 1.72 19.52 -8.35
C LEU A 119 2.07 20.50 -7.22
N ARG A 120 3.00 21.43 -7.42
CA ARG A 120 3.30 22.50 -6.43
C ARG A 120 2.10 23.41 -6.18
N ARG A 121 1.33 23.74 -7.23
CA ARG A 121 0.11 24.54 -7.07
C ARG A 121 -0.95 23.78 -6.28
N ILE A 122 -1.20 22.53 -6.64
CA ILE A 122 -2.16 21.67 -5.94
C ILE A 122 -1.72 21.42 -4.48
N ASP A 123 -0.42 21.24 -4.22
CA ASP A 123 0.10 21.09 -2.86
C ASP A 123 -0.09 22.35 -2.02
N ALA A 124 0.01 23.53 -2.63
CA ALA A 124 -0.29 24.79 -1.95
C ALA A 124 -1.78 24.91 -1.57
N GLU A 125 -2.69 24.51 -2.47
CA GLU A 125 -4.12 24.42 -2.21
C GLU A 125 -4.42 23.39 -1.10
N ALA A 126 -3.77 22.23 -1.15
CA ALA A 126 -3.90 21.19 -0.14
C ALA A 126 -3.45 21.65 1.25
N LYS A 127 -2.36 22.39 1.34
CA LYS A 127 -1.88 22.99 2.60
C LYS A 127 -2.84 24.01 3.19
N ALA A 128 -3.53 24.78 2.33
CA ALA A 128 -4.53 25.76 2.76
C ALA A 128 -5.85 25.12 3.25
N SER A 129 -6.12 23.86 2.91
CA SER A 129 -7.36 23.15 3.24
C SER A 129 -7.36 22.38 4.57
N ASN A 130 -6.38 22.61 5.44
CA ASN A 130 -6.26 21.94 6.75
C ASN A 130 -6.29 20.40 6.69
N GLY A 131 -5.80 19.80 5.61
CA GLY A 131 -5.68 18.34 5.46
C GLY A 131 -6.90 17.67 4.80
N GLU A 132 -7.97 18.38 4.50
CA GLU A 132 -9.16 17.81 3.85
C GLU A 132 -9.04 17.65 2.33
N HIS A 133 -7.94 18.12 1.74
CA HIS A 133 -7.74 18.04 0.30
C HIS A 133 -7.32 16.62 -0.13
N TYR A 134 -7.88 16.13 -1.25
CA TYR A 134 -7.58 14.79 -1.77
C TYR A 134 -6.08 14.55 -2.00
N PHE A 135 -5.34 15.57 -2.42
CA PHE A 135 -3.92 15.47 -2.73
C PHE A 135 -3.06 15.19 -1.50
N THR A 136 -3.47 15.63 -0.32
CA THR A 136 -2.78 15.30 0.94
C THR A 136 -2.74 13.79 1.15
N LEU A 137 -3.90 13.15 1.05
CA LEU A 137 -4.01 11.69 1.17
C LEU A 137 -3.30 10.96 0.03
N LEU A 138 -3.45 11.44 -1.21
CA LEU A 138 -2.80 10.83 -2.37
C LEU A 138 -1.26 10.87 -2.25
N ARG A 139 -0.71 11.99 -1.79
CA ARG A 139 0.74 12.13 -1.52
C ARG A 139 1.20 11.15 -0.43
N GLU A 140 0.46 11.05 0.67
CA GLU A 140 0.75 10.11 1.76
C GLU A 140 0.78 8.66 1.25
N LEU A 141 -0.25 8.24 0.52
CA LEU A 141 -0.33 6.91 -0.06
C LEU A 141 0.78 6.63 -1.08
N SER A 142 1.17 7.64 -1.87
CA SER A 142 2.27 7.52 -2.84
C SER A 142 3.61 7.28 -2.13
N LEU A 143 3.89 8.04 -1.07
CA LEU A 143 5.09 7.84 -0.24
C LEU A 143 5.06 6.46 0.44
N GLN A 144 3.94 6.08 1.03
CA GLN A 144 3.78 4.80 1.70
C GLN A 144 3.98 3.64 0.71
N ALA A 145 3.33 3.67 -0.45
CA ALA A 145 3.44 2.63 -1.47
C ALA A 145 4.88 2.50 -2.01
N TYR A 146 5.56 3.62 -2.24
CA TYR A 146 6.93 3.61 -2.75
C TYR A 146 7.92 3.09 -1.72
N PHE A 147 7.96 3.66 -0.51
CA PHE A 147 8.96 3.28 0.50
C PHE A 147 8.71 1.90 1.12
N SER A 148 7.51 1.34 1.03
CA SER A 148 7.24 -0.06 1.38
C SER A 148 7.48 -1.04 0.22
N SER A 149 7.76 -0.58 -0.99
CA SER A 149 8.17 -1.43 -2.11
C SER A 149 9.60 -1.94 -1.95
N GLU A 150 9.94 -3.04 -2.62
CA GLU A 150 11.32 -3.55 -2.65
C GLU A 150 12.30 -2.49 -3.15
N ILE A 151 11.94 -1.77 -4.22
CA ILE A 151 12.77 -0.70 -4.80
C ILE A 151 12.96 0.43 -3.80
N GLY A 152 11.88 0.94 -3.19
CA GLY A 152 11.96 2.01 -2.21
C GLY A 152 12.78 1.61 -0.99
N ALA A 153 12.51 0.45 -0.42
CA ALA A 153 13.22 -0.04 0.77
C ALA A 153 14.71 -0.31 0.50
N THR A 154 15.07 -0.94 -0.64
CA THR A 154 16.45 -1.40 -0.88
C THR A 154 17.30 -0.42 -1.67
N LYS A 155 16.72 0.46 -2.50
CA LYS A 155 17.45 1.40 -3.36
C LYS A 155 17.38 2.83 -2.85
N ALA A 156 16.19 3.32 -2.46
CA ALA A 156 16.05 4.67 -1.91
C ALA A 156 16.45 4.73 -0.43
N LEU A 157 16.04 3.72 0.35
CA LEU A 157 16.40 3.59 1.76
C LEU A 157 17.53 2.59 1.98
N ARG A 158 17.94 2.43 3.23
CA ARG A 158 18.89 1.43 3.67
C ARG A 158 18.16 0.29 4.37
N TYR A 159 17.88 -0.77 3.62
CA TYR A 159 17.28 -1.98 4.17
C TYR A 159 18.34 -2.96 4.69
N ILE A 160 18.16 -3.47 5.91
CA ILE A 160 18.96 -4.56 6.48
C ILE A 160 17.99 -5.58 7.05
N MET A 161 17.92 -6.77 6.45
CA MET A 161 16.98 -7.85 6.87
C MET A 161 17.17 -8.23 8.34
N THR A 162 18.42 -8.30 8.82
CA THR A 162 18.73 -8.63 10.21
C THR A 162 19.71 -7.59 10.74
N PRO A 163 19.23 -6.52 11.40
CA PRO A 163 20.08 -5.39 11.80
C PRO A 163 21.11 -5.75 12.89
N GLY A 164 21.02 -6.95 13.47
CA GLY A 164 21.96 -7.42 14.48
C GLY A 164 21.79 -6.71 15.81
N LYS A 165 22.89 -6.21 16.38
CA LYS A 165 22.88 -5.51 17.66
C LYS A 165 22.18 -4.16 17.53
N TRP A 166 21.21 -3.89 18.41
CA TRP A 166 20.62 -2.55 18.52
C TRP A 166 21.62 -1.56 19.12
N VAL A 167 21.80 -0.42 18.43
CA VAL A 167 22.61 0.70 18.89
C VAL A 167 21.76 1.96 18.83
N GLY A 168 21.40 2.52 19.97
CA GLY A 168 20.43 3.61 20.09
C GLY A 168 20.87 4.93 19.45
N CYS A 169 22.19 5.20 19.41
CA CYS A 169 22.74 6.41 18.81
C CYS A 169 23.96 6.05 17.98
N VAL A 170 23.95 6.46 16.72
CA VAL A 170 25.09 6.37 15.82
C VAL A 170 25.35 7.71 15.15
N PRO A 171 26.63 8.10 14.91
CA PRO A 171 26.93 9.31 14.17
C PRO A 171 26.34 9.25 12.75
N LEU A 172 25.64 10.31 12.33
CA LEU A 172 25.14 10.43 10.95
C LEU A 172 26.34 10.68 10.02
N GLN A 173 26.47 9.82 9.01
CA GLN A 173 27.51 9.97 7.99
C GLN A 173 27.02 10.83 6.83
N PRO A 174 27.87 11.67 6.22
CA PRO A 174 27.52 12.40 5.00
C PRO A 174 27.00 11.44 3.90
N GLY A 175 25.87 11.75 3.30
CA GLY A 175 25.26 10.91 2.25
C GLY A 175 24.64 9.61 2.75
N GLN A 176 24.51 9.39 4.06
CA GLN A 176 23.88 8.22 4.60
C GLN A 176 22.39 8.23 4.27
N ARG A 177 21.90 7.12 3.66
CA ARG A 177 20.47 6.91 3.42
C ARG A 177 19.74 6.65 4.74
N ALA A 178 18.47 7.07 4.81
CA ALA A 178 17.60 6.73 5.92
C ALA A 178 17.38 5.20 6.00
N TRP A 179 17.12 4.72 7.19
CA TRP A 179 16.78 3.32 7.41
C TRP A 179 15.36 3.02 6.92
N ALA A 180 15.15 1.81 6.36
CA ALA A 180 13.84 1.27 6.02
C ALA A 180 13.19 0.62 7.23
#